data_4d1b85bff8b7316074cc35ea1a2ae54f
#
_entry.id   4d1b85bff8b7316074cc35ea1a2ae54f
#
_cell.length_a   1.000
_cell.length_b   1.000
_cell.length_c   1.000
_cell.angle_alpha   90.00
_cell.angle_beta   90.00
_cell.angle_gamma   90.00
#
_symmetry.space_group_name_H-M   'P 1'
#
loop_
_entity.id
_entity.type
_entity.pdbx_description
1 polymer ?
#
loop_
_entity_poly.entity_id
_entity_poly.type
_entity_poly.pdbx_seq_one_letter_code
_entity_poly.pdbx_strand_id
1 'polypeptide(L)'
;ATGEILALVTSPTYNPKLLVGKDRGKNYAQLFRDNDKPTFNRAIQAAYPPGSTFKPSQGLILQQEGIITASTMYPCHHGFVIRGMRVGCHGHASPLNLRPALTTSCNAFFCWGLRNMLNNRKYGSIANAFDVWKNHLVSMGYGKKLGVDLPFESRGFLPNSKYYNEHIKGGWNANTIISVSIGQGEILATPLQIANLCALIANRGYFYTPHLVKRIEGVGVLKRFATKRIPTIDPKYYTEVVAGMRGAVIGGTCRRANIEGIEVCGKTGTAQNPHGRDHSAFMGFAPMNNPKIAVAVY
;
A
#
# COMPACT_ATOMS: atom_id res chain seq x y z
N ALA A 1 -3.42 -0.81 17.38
CA ALA A 1 -4.42 -1.47 16.51
C ALA A 1 -4.28 -2.99 16.68
N THR A 2 -5.39 -3.66 16.91
CA THR A 2 -5.49 -5.09 17.27
C THR A 2 -5.66 -6.02 16.06
N GLY A 3 -5.87 -5.45 14.86
CA GLY A 3 -6.22 -6.20 13.65
C GLY A 3 -7.71 -6.44 13.47
N GLU A 4 -8.55 -6.04 14.42
CA GLU A 4 -10.00 -6.13 14.31
C GLU A 4 -10.49 -5.25 13.14
N ILE A 5 -11.29 -5.84 12.23
CA ILE A 5 -11.92 -5.12 11.12
C ILE A 5 -13.22 -4.51 11.66
N LEU A 6 -13.25 -3.19 11.80
CA LEU A 6 -14.41 -2.45 12.31
C LEU A 6 -15.42 -2.14 11.20
N ALA A 7 -14.98 -2.00 9.97
CA ALA A 7 -15.82 -1.80 8.80
C ALA A 7 -15.16 -2.42 7.57
N LEU A 8 -15.95 -3.12 6.77
CA LEU A 8 -15.56 -3.70 5.48
C LEU A 8 -16.71 -3.45 4.50
N VAL A 9 -16.55 -2.44 3.65
CA VAL A 9 -17.62 -1.95 2.76
C VAL A 9 -17.17 -2.04 1.32
N THR A 10 -18.06 -2.50 0.45
CA THR A 10 -17.86 -2.49 -1.00
C THR A 10 -19.06 -1.84 -1.68
N SER A 11 -18.82 -1.16 -2.80
CA SER A 11 -19.87 -0.58 -3.65
C SER A 11 -19.68 -1.09 -5.08
N PRO A 12 -20.78 -1.42 -5.80
CA PRO A 12 -22.13 -1.52 -5.30
C PRO A 12 -22.32 -2.66 -4.31
N THR A 13 -23.36 -2.60 -3.51
CA THR A 13 -23.78 -3.65 -2.57
C THR A 13 -25.14 -4.23 -2.98
N TYR A 14 -25.62 -5.21 -2.26
CA TYR A 14 -26.94 -5.82 -2.49
C TYR A 14 -27.69 -5.99 -1.18
N ASN A 15 -29.03 -6.14 -1.28
CA ASN A 15 -29.85 -6.45 -0.11
C ASN A 15 -29.68 -7.96 0.25
N PRO A 16 -29.09 -8.30 1.43
CA PRO A 16 -28.88 -9.69 1.82
C PRO A 16 -30.17 -10.50 1.98
N LYS A 17 -31.33 -9.85 2.17
CA LYS A 17 -32.64 -10.51 2.21
C LYS A 17 -32.98 -11.22 0.89
N LEU A 18 -32.38 -10.82 -0.23
CA LEU A 18 -32.53 -11.48 -1.52
C LEU A 18 -31.95 -12.91 -1.53
N LEU A 19 -31.03 -13.20 -0.60
CA LEU A 19 -30.35 -14.51 -0.51
C LEU A 19 -30.97 -15.44 0.53
N VAL A 20 -32.18 -15.17 0.98
CA VAL A 20 -32.95 -16.05 1.86
C VAL A 20 -34.30 -16.41 1.25
N GLY A 21 -34.87 -17.55 1.71
CA GLY A 21 -36.21 -18.03 1.25
C GLY A 21 -36.19 -18.75 -0.10
N LYS A 22 -37.39 -18.94 -0.67
CA LYS A 22 -37.61 -19.78 -1.86
C LYS A 22 -36.98 -19.20 -3.14
N ASP A 23 -36.87 -17.89 -3.25
CA ASP A 23 -36.33 -17.20 -4.43
C ASP A 23 -34.82 -17.02 -4.41
N ARG A 24 -34.12 -17.52 -3.37
CA ARG A 24 -32.66 -17.40 -3.20
C ARG A 24 -31.86 -17.72 -4.45
N GLY A 25 -32.18 -18.86 -5.11
CA GLY A 25 -31.43 -19.31 -6.30
C GLY A 25 -31.60 -18.36 -7.49
N LYS A 26 -32.84 -17.89 -7.74
CA LYS A 26 -33.16 -16.91 -8.79
C LYS A 26 -32.44 -15.58 -8.51
N ASN A 27 -32.56 -15.07 -7.30
CA ASN A 27 -31.97 -13.80 -6.91
C ASN A 27 -30.44 -13.85 -6.96
N TYR A 28 -29.82 -14.96 -6.50
CA TYR A 28 -28.37 -15.15 -6.61
C TYR A 28 -27.90 -15.15 -8.06
N ALA A 29 -28.62 -15.87 -8.96
CA ALA A 29 -28.28 -15.88 -10.37
C ALA A 29 -28.38 -14.49 -11.02
N GLN A 30 -29.34 -13.67 -10.61
CA GLN A 30 -29.47 -12.29 -11.05
C GLN A 30 -28.29 -11.43 -10.57
N LEU A 31 -27.97 -11.47 -9.27
CA LEU A 31 -26.82 -10.73 -8.69
C LEU A 31 -25.48 -11.17 -9.28
N PHE A 32 -25.34 -12.46 -9.60
CA PHE A 32 -24.13 -12.99 -10.20
C PHE A 32 -23.90 -12.52 -11.65
N ARG A 33 -25.00 -12.35 -12.42
CA ARG A 33 -24.96 -11.86 -13.80
C ARG A 33 -24.90 -10.34 -13.90
N ASP A 34 -25.08 -9.63 -12.79
CA ASP A 34 -25.01 -8.17 -12.75
C ASP A 34 -23.61 -7.70 -13.14
N ASN A 35 -23.53 -6.81 -14.13
CA ASN A 35 -22.26 -6.27 -14.63
C ASN A 35 -21.46 -5.54 -13.56
N ASP A 36 -22.15 -4.95 -12.59
CA ASP A 36 -21.52 -4.22 -11.48
C ASP A 36 -20.99 -5.15 -10.39
N LYS A 37 -21.29 -6.47 -10.47
CA LYS A 37 -20.79 -7.53 -9.57
C LYS A 37 -20.97 -7.19 -8.08
N PRO A 38 -22.20 -6.97 -7.60
CA PRO A 38 -22.45 -6.54 -6.23
C PRO A 38 -22.07 -7.60 -5.17
N THR A 39 -21.96 -8.89 -5.57
CA THR A 39 -21.49 -9.97 -4.70
C THR A 39 -19.98 -10.07 -4.57
N PHE A 40 -19.23 -9.34 -5.40
CA PHE A 40 -17.76 -9.35 -5.39
C PHE A 40 -17.22 -8.44 -4.27
N ASN A 41 -16.62 -9.05 -3.25
CA ASN A 41 -16.04 -8.30 -2.11
C ASN A 41 -14.73 -7.62 -2.52
N ARG A 42 -14.83 -6.40 -3.05
CA ARG A 42 -13.70 -5.63 -3.54
C ARG A 42 -12.63 -5.38 -2.49
N ALA A 43 -13.01 -5.30 -1.22
CA ALA A 43 -12.05 -5.00 -0.15
C ALA A 43 -10.97 -6.08 0.04
N ILE A 44 -11.31 -7.36 -0.26
CA ILE A 44 -10.40 -8.50 -0.07
C ILE A 44 -10.09 -9.27 -1.34
N GLN A 45 -10.91 -9.12 -2.39
CA GLN A 45 -10.78 -9.90 -3.64
C GLN A 45 -10.21 -9.09 -4.79
N ALA A 46 -10.58 -7.81 -4.90
CA ALA A 46 -10.04 -6.94 -5.95
C ALA A 46 -8.60 -6.56 -5.65
N ALA A 47 -7.77 -6.56 -6.68
CA ALA A 47 -6.38 -6.15 -6.59
C ALA A 47 -6.12 -5.03 -7.59
N TYR A 48 -5.67 -3.89 -7.08
CA TYR A 48 -5.48 -2.67 -7.83
C TYR A 48 -4.04 -2.15 -7.66
N PRO A 49 -3.51 -1.36 -8.60
CA PRO A 49 -2.26 -0.65 -8.36
C PRO A 49 -2.42 0.28 -7.14
N PRO A 50 -1.62 0.15 -6.09
CA PRO A 50 -1.77 0.96 -4.89
C PRO A 50 -1.47 2.45 -5.10
N GLY A 51 -0.80 2.79 -6.20
CA GLY A 51 -0.37 4.15 -6.49
C GLY A 51 0.46 4.75 -5.34
N SER A 52 0.34 6.03 -5.13
CA SER A 52 1.14 6.73 -4.11
C SER A 52 0.87 6.34 -2.65
N THR A 53 -0.15 5.51 -2.35
CA THR A 53 -0.29 4.90 -1.02
C THR A 53 0.82 3.88 -0.73
N PHE A 54 1.55 3.45 -1.77
CA PHE A 54 2.71 2.58 -1.67
C PHE A 54 3.98 3.30 -1.15
N LYS A 55 4.11 4.61 -1.35
CA LYS A 55 5.33 5.37 -1.04
C LYS A 55 5.82 5.29 0.40
N PRO A 56 4.96 5.22 1.43
CA PRO A 56 5.41 4.97 2.79
C PRO A 56 6.20 3.67 2.95
N SER A 57 5.76 2.54 2.36
CA SER A 57 6.52 1.29 2.38
C SER A 57 7.86 1.43 1.65
N GLN A 58 7.87 2.12 0.52
CA GLN A 58 9.10 2.42 -0.22
C GLN A 58 10.09 3.23 0.64
N GLY A 59 9.61 4.26 1.34
CA GLY A 59 10.43 5.08 2.24
C GLY A 59 11.03 4.25 3.38
N LEU A 60 10.27 3.32 3.95
CA LEU A 60 10.75 2.40 4.99
C LEU A 60 11.87 1.49 4.46
N ILE A 61 11.68 0.90 3.28
CA ILE A 61 12.67 0.00 2.66
C ILE A 61 13.97 0.75 2.35
N LEU A 62 13.88 1.94 1.76
CA LEU A 62 15.05 2.72 1.40
C LEU A 62 15.88 3.13 2.63
N GLN A 63 15.24 3.42 3.76
CA GLN A 63 15.92 3.69 5.03
C GLN A 63 16.55 2.41 5.60
N GLN A 64 15.80 1.30 5.63
CA GLN A 64 16.26 0.00 6.12
C GLN A 64 17.50 -0.48 5.38
N GLU A 65 17.52 -0.29 4.07
CA GLU A 65 18.63 -0.68 3.22
C GLU A 65 19.77 0.35 3.17
N GLY A 66 19.68 1.44 3.94
CA GLY A 66 20.71 2.47 4.00
C GLY A 66 20.90 3.24 2.67
N ILE A 67 19.90 3.20 1.79
CA ILE A 67 19.92 3.95 0.52
C ILE A 67 19.66 5.43 0.78
N ILE A 68 18.85 5.73 1.79
CA ILE A 68 18.57 7.07 2.25
C ILE A 68 18.70 7.18 3.77
N THR A 69 19.03 8.39 4.22
CA THR A 69 18.94 8.85 5.62
C THR A 69 17.89 9.94 5.68
N ALA A 70 17.60 10.45 6.89
CA ALA A 70 16.71 11.60 7.07
C ALA A 70 17.17 12.87 6.33
N SER A 71 18.48 13.01 6.08
CA SER A 71 19.10 14.14 5.39
C SER A 71 19.30 13.93 3.89
N THR A 72 19.11 12.71 3.37
CA THR A 72 19.30 12.44 1.94
C THR A 72 18.29 13.21 1.10
N MET A 73 18.77 14.00 0.17
CA MET A 73 17.95 14.84 -0.73
C MET A 73 18.08 14.38 -2.17
N TYR A 74 16.94 14.34 -2.86
CA TYR A 74 16.90 14.09 -4.31
C TYR A 74 16.22 15.25 -5.05
N PRO A 75 16.73 15.59 -6.25
CA PRO A 75 16.13 16.64 -7.07
C PRO A 75 14.82 16.18 -7.71
N CYS A 76 13.93 17.13 -7.93
CA CYS A 76 12.72 16.98 -8.72
C CYS A 76 12.54 18.17 -9.66
N HIS A 77 12.74 17.96 -10.93
CA HIS A 77 12.51 18.94 -12.00
C HIS A 77 11.17 18.65 -12.69
N HIS A 78 10.06 18.88 -11.96
CA HIS A 78 8.71 18.46 -12.35
C HIS A 78 8.59 16.98 -12.66
N GLY A 79 9.46 16.14 -12.06
CA GLY A 79 9.48 14.70 -12.21
C GLY A 79 10.87 14.09 -12.11
N PHE A 80 10.88 12.76 -12.21
CA PHE A 80 12.08 11.98 -12.43
C PHE A 80 12.37 11.97 -13.93
N VAL A 81 13.50 12.54 -14.32
CA VAL A 81 13.91 12.65 -15.72
C VAL A 81 15.28 12.03 -15.88
N ILE A 82 15.38 11.06 -16.74
CA ILE A 82 16.62 10.45 -17.21
C ILE A 82 16.51 10.23 -18.72
N ARG A 83 17.63 9.98 -19.38
CA ARG A 83 17.71 9.84 -20.85
C ARG A 83 16.57 8.97 -21.40
N GLY A 84 15.65 9.57 -22.16
CA GLY A 84 14.54 8.90 -22.83
C GLY A 84 13.34 8.53 -21.94
N MET A 85 13.33 8.90 -20.64
CA MET A 85 12.26 8.56 -19.71
C MET A 85 11.88 9.71 -18.82
N ARG A 86 10.57 9.89 -18.59
CA ARG A 86 10.02 10.85 -17.64
C ARG A 86 8.90 10.25 -16.82
N VAL A 87 8.98 10.38 -15.49
CA VAL A 87 7.86 10.15 -14.56
C VAL A 87 7.48 11.50 -13.97
N GLY A 88 6.35 12.05 -14.38
CA GLY A 88 5.89 13.38 -13.98
C GLY A 88 5.65 13.51 -12.47
N CYS A 89 5.72 14.74 -11.98
CA CYS A 89 5.45 15.09 -10.60
C CYS A 89 4.65 16.40 -10.51
N HIS A 90 3.88 16.56 -9.44
CA HIS A 90 3.22 17.83 -9.16
C HIS A 90 4.24 18.90 -8.77
N GLY A 91 3.86 20.18 -8.90
CA GLY A 91 4.69 21.31 -8.47
C GLY A 91 4.92 21.30 -6.94
N HIS A 92 6.18 21.36 -6.52
CA HIS A 92 6.62 21.48 -5.13
C HIS A 92 8.08 21.95 -5.08
N ALA A 93 8.58 22.31 -3.92
CA ALA A 93 9.99 22.66 -3.72
C ALA A 93 10.93 21.50 -4.06
N SER A 94 12.16 21.82 -4.44
CA SER A 94 13.22 20.86 -4.81
C SER A 94 14.59 21.44 -4.42
N PRO A 95 15.54 20.62 -3.94
CA PRO A 95 15.43 19.18 -3.68
C PRO A 95 14.63 18.84 -2.40
N LEU A 96 14.26 17.58 -2.22
CA LEU A 96 13.46 17.09 -1.09
C LEU A 96 14.16 15.93 -0.38
N ASN A 97 13.99 15.86 0.96
CA ASN A 97 14.21 14.63 1.71
C ASN A 97 12.90 13.83 1.89
N LEU A 98 12.93 12.73 2.67
CA LEU A 98 11.81 11.79 2.77
C LEU A 98 10.51 12.43 3.30
N ARG A 99 10.56 13.28 4.36
CA ARG A 99 9.35 13.90 4.94
C ARG A 99 8.59 14.75 3.93
N PRO A 100 9.16 15.81 3.34
CA PRO A 100 8.47 16.60 2.33
C PRO A 100 8.17 15.79 1.06
N ALA A 101 8.95 14.77 0.70
CA ALA A 101 8.63 13.90 -0.43
C ALA A 101 7.36 13.09 -0.20
N LEU A 102 7.08 12.63 1.03
CA LEU A 102 5.81 12.02 1.41
C LEU A 102 4.69 13.05 1.49
N THR A 103 4.95 14.23 2.06
CA THR A 103 4.01 15.34 2.21
C THR A 103 3.44 15.78 0.87
N THR A 104 4.30 15.99 -0.12
CA THR A 104 3.94 16.45 -1.47
C THR A 104 3.71 15.31 -2.47
N SER A 105 3.91 14.06 -2.02
CA SER A 105 3.80 12.89 -2.89
C SER A 105 4.76 12.91 -4.09
N CYS A 106 6.00 13.37 -3.92
CA CYS A 106 7.01 13.48 -4.97
C CYS A 106 7.31 12.12 -5.61
N ASN A 107 7.09 11.96 -6.91
CA ASN A 107 7.44 10.74 -7.64
C ASN A 107 8.94 10.62 -7.83
N ALA A 108 9.61 11.72 -8.16
CA ALA A 108 11.04 11.72 -8.44
C ALA A 108 11.87 11.18 -7.27
N PHE A 109 11.54 11.56 -6.02
CA PHE A 109 12.25 11.08 -4.83
C PHE A 109 12.27 9.55 -4.75
N PHE A 110 11.11 8.92 -4.93
CA PHE A 110 10.98 7.46 -4.83
C PHE A 110 11.58 6.74 -6.05
N CYS A 111 11.52 7.35 -7.23
CA CYS A 111 12.21 6.83 -8.42
C CYS A 111 13.73 6.83 -8.23
N TRP A 112 14.30 7.95 -7.77
CA TRP A 112 15.74 8.02 -7.46
C TRP A 112 16.14 7.00 -6.40
N GLY A 113 15.34 6.88 -5.32
CA GLY A 113 15.58 5.92 -4.26
C GLY A 113 15.63 4.49 -4.77
N LEU A 114 14.61 4.02 -5.50
CA LEU A 114 14.59 2.67 -6.05
C LEU A 114 15.73 2.45 -7.04
N ARG A 115 15.97 3.39 -7.96
CA ARG A 115 17.05 3.30 -8.92
C ARG A 115 18.40 3.15 -8.24
N ASN A 116 18.66 3.94 -7.20
CA ASN A 116 19.91 3.87 -6.43
C ASN A 116 20.04 2.54 -5.67
N MET A 117 18.93 2.02 -5.12
CA MET A 117 18.93 0.69 -4.50
C MET A 117 19.27 -0.40 -5.50
N LEU A 118 18.58 -0.44 -6.65
CA LEU A 118 18.76 -1.51 -7.63
C LEU A 118 20.15 -1.50 -8.29
N ASN A 119 20.77 -0.33 -8.41
CA ASN A 119 22.12 -0.19 -8.95
C ASN A 119 23.23 -0.26 -7.88
N ASN A 120 22.89 -0.50 -6.62
CA ASN A 120 23.88 -0.56 -5.56
C ASN A 120 24.65 -1.87 -5.60
N ARG A 121 25.99 -1.75 -5.72
CA ARG A 121 26.92 -2.89 -5.84
C ARG A 121 26.89 -3.86 -4.66
N LYS A 122 26.40 -3.42 -3.48
CA LYS A 122 26.30 -4.30 -2.29
C LYS A 122 25.45 -5.55 -2.51
N TYR A 123 24.52 -5.53 -3.47
CA TYR A 123 23.64 -6.67 -3.77
C TYR A 123 24.21 -7.63 -4.82
N GLY A 124 25.32 -7.29 -5.46
CA GLY A 124 25.95 -8.09 -6.52
C GLY A 124 25.23 -8.00 -7.88
N SER A 125 23.88 -7.96 -7.90
CA SER A 125 23.10 -7.83 -9.12
C SER A 125 21.80 -7.05 -8.90
N ILE A 126 21.23 -6.50 -9.99
CA ILE A 126 19.91 -5.84 -9.96
C ILE A 126 18.79 -6.82 -9.53
N ALA A 127 18.89 -8.08 -9.98
CA ALA A 127 17.93 -9.12 -9.62
C ALA A 127 17.92 -9.38 -8.11
N ASN A 128 19.10 -9.51 -7.50
CA ASN A 128 19.22 -9.69 -6.05
C ASN A 128 18.71 -8.47 -5.29
N ALA A 129 19.06 -7.25 -5.72
CA ALA A 129 18.55 -6.01 -5.12
C ALA A 129 17.03 -5.94 -5.16
N PHE A 130 16.42 -6.32 -6.28
CA PHE A 130 14.97 -6.34 -6.45
C PHE A 130 14.30 -7.40 -5.57
N ASP A 131 14.91 -8.59 -5.44
CA ASP A 131 14.35 -9.64 -4.58
C ASP A 131 14.48 -9.27 -3.08
N VAL A 132 15.53 -8.58 -2.66
CA VAL A 132 15.62 -7.99 -1.30
C VAL A 132 14.50 -6.98 -1.08
N TRP A 133 14.30 -6.04 -2.01
CA TRP A 133 13.21 -5.07 -1.98
C TRP A 133 11.84 -5.75 -1.88
N LYS A 134 11.58 -6.75 -2.72
CA LYS A 134 10.36 -7.56 -2.68
C LYS A 134 10.16 -8.26 -1.34
N ASN A 135 11.22 -8.85 -0.75
CA ASN A 135 11.13 -9.57 0.51
C ASN A 135 10.69 -8.66 1.66
N HIS A 136 11.14 -7.41 1.68
CA HIS A 136 10.63 -6.41 2.62
C HIS A 136 9.12 -6.18 2.43
N LEU A 137 8.64 -6.04 1.21
CA LEU A 137 7.19 -5.86 0.93
C LEU A 137 6.37 -7.07 1.36
N VAL A 138 6.87 -8.29 1.10
CA VAL A 138 6.22 -9.53 1.55
C VAL A 138 6.15 -9.57 3.09
N SER A 139 7.17 -9.10 3.79
CA SER A 139 7.16 -9.02 5.25
C SER A 139 6.10 -8.05 5.77
N MET A 140 5.78 -6.99 5.02
CA MET A 140 4.72 -6.02 5.33
C MET A 140 3.31 -6.49 4.94
N GLY A 141 3.17 -7.62 4.22
CA GLY A 141 1.88 -8.22 3.84
C GLY A 141 1.50 -8.10 2.37
N TYR A 142 2.33 -7.50 1.51
CA TYR A 142 2.09 -7.47 0.06
C TYR A 142 2.40 -8.82 -0.61
N GLY A 143 1.72 -9.12 -1.72
CA GLY A 143 1.99 -10.30 -2.53
C GLY A 143 1.65 -11.64 -1.88
N LYS A 144 0.99 -11.64 -0.73
CA LYS A 144 0.51 -12.82 0.00
C LYS A 144 -0.86 -12.58 0.64
N LYS A 145 -1.58 -13.64 0.96
CA LYS A 145 -2.78 -13.56 1.80
C LYS A 145 -2.38 -13.14 3.21
N LEU A 146 -3.09 -12.21 3.81
CA LEU A 146 -2.90 -11.80 5.21
C LEU A 146 -3.43 -12.87 6.17
N GLY A 147 -4.43 -13.63 5.74
CA GLY A 147 -5.07 -14.69 6.51
C GLY A 147 -6.33 -14.22 7.25
N VAL A 148 -7.08 -13.28 6.64
CA VAL A 148 -8.38 -12.84 7.18
C VAL A 148 -9.35 -14.03 7.30
N ASP A 149 -10.25 -13.96 8.25
CA ASP A 149 -11.29 -14.98 8.51
C ASP A 149 -12.50 -14.88 7.56
N LEU A 150 -12.23 -14.46 6.32
CA LEU A 150 -13.18 -14.46 5.22
C LEU A 150 -12.68 -15.32 4.05
N PRO A 151 -13.57 -15.96 3.30
CA PRO A 151 -13.20 -16.74 2.13
C PRO A 151 -12.74 -15.85 0.97
N PHE A 152 -12.01 -16.45 0.02
CA PHE A 152 -11.62 -15.84 -1.26
C PHE A 152 -10.70 -14.61 -1.16
N GLU A 153 -9.91 -14.51 -0.10
CA GLU A 153 -8.89 -13.47 0.01
C GLU A 153 -7.89 -13.56 -1.16
N SER A 154 -7.69 -12.44 -1.87
CA SER A 154 -6.67 -12.30 -2.90
C SER A 154 -5.30 -11.99 -2.27
N ARG A 155 -4.25 -12.56 -2.84
CA ARG A 155 -2.86 -12.23 -2.48
C ARG A 155 -2.36 -10.92 -3.11
N GLY A 156 -3.14 -10.31 -4.03
CA GLY A 156 -2.62 -9.28 -4.91
C GLY A 156 -1.55 -9.83 -5.87
N PHE A 157 -0.72 -8.94 -6.40
CA PHE A 157 0.42 -9.34 -7.21
C PHE A 157 1.65 -8.50 -6.85
N LEU A 158 2.78 -9.17 -6.68
CA LEU A 158 4.07 -8.55 -6.45
C LEU A 158 5.11 -9.29 -7.32
N PRO A 159 5.66 -8.65 -8.36
CA PRO A 159 6.64 -9.26 -9.23
C PRO A 159 7.93 -9.61 -8.49
N ASN A 160 8.69 -10.53 -9.02
CA ASN A 160 10.05 -10.87 -8.61
C ASN A 160 11.00 -10.76 -9.79
N SER A 161 12.30 -10.95 -9.55
CA SER A 161 13.31 -10.91 -10.60
C SER A 161 13.06 -11.93 -11.71
N LYS A 162 12.61 -13.14 -11.35
CA LYS A 162 12.23 -14.19 -12.32
C LYS A 162 11.11 -13.75 -13.24
N TYR A 163 10.05 -13.10 -12.69
CA TYR A 163 8.96 -12.57 -13.49
C TYR A 163 9.45 -11.63 -14.59
N TYR A 164 10.34 -10.68 -14.24
CA TYR A 164 10.89 -9.76 -15.25
C TYR A 164 11.82 -10.43 -16.24
N ASN A 165 12.60 -11.42 -15.83
CA ASN A 165 13.44 -12.21 -16.74
C ASN A 165 12.61 -12.94 -17.79
N GLU A 166 11.41 -13.40 -17.45
CA GLU A 166 10.51 -14.13 -18.33
C GLU A 166 9.66 -13.23 -19.23
N HIS A 167 9.28 -12.02 -18.75
CA HIS A 167 8.30 -11.18 -19.42
C HIS A 167 8.90 -9.99 -20.17
N ILE A 168 10.13 -9.57 -19.87
CA ILE A 168 10.80 -8.45 -20.54
C ILE A 168 11.86 -8.99 -21.48
N LYS A 169 11.52 -9.06 -22.78
CA LYS A 169 12.46 -9.44 -23.82
C LYS A 169 13.61 -8.42 -23.94
N GLY A 170 14.84 -8.90 -24.08
CA GLY A 170 16.02 -8.02 -24.17
C GLY A 170 16.60 -7.57 -22.82
N GLY A 171 16.03 -8.09 -21.71
CA GLY A 171 16.48 -7.79 -20.35
C GLY A 171 15.85 -6.55 -19.75
N TRP A 172 15.96 -6.43 -18.43
CA TRP A 172 15.41 -5.33 -17.67
C TRP A 172 16.47 -4.68 -16.77
N ASN A 173 16.23 -3.45 -16.38
CA ASN A 173 17.09 -2.68 -15.49
C ASN A 173 16.23 -1.78 -14.58
N ALA A 174 16.88 -1.03 -13.70
CA ALA A 174 16.19 -0.15 -12.75
C ALA A 174 15.24 0.87 -13.42
N ASN A 175 15.54 1.31 -14.62
CA ASN A 175 14.71 2.28 -15.34
C ASN A 175 13.49 1.60 -15.95
N THR A 176 13.64 0.39 -16.50
CA THR A 176 12.55 -0.37 -17.12
C THR A 176 11.37 -0.58 -16.18
N ILE A 177 11.67 -0.80 -14.90
CA ILE A 177 10.67 -1.10 -13.87
C ILE A 177 10.43 0.05 -12.89
N ILE A 178 10.83 1.28 -13.23
CA ILE A 178 10.85 2.40 -12.29
C ILE A 178 9.47 2.75 -11.71
N SER A 179 8.38 2.44 -12.43
CA SER A 179 6.99 2.68 -12.02
C SER A 179 6.62 1.95 -10.72
N VAL A 180 7.25 0.81 -10.42
CA VAL A 180 6.99 0.08 -9.17
C VAL A 180 7.40 0.87 -7.93
N SER A 181 8.32 1.84 -8.06
CA SER A 181 8.75 2.72 -6.96
C SER A 181 7.63 3.59 -6.39
N ILE A 182 6.60 3.84 -7.18
CA ILE A 182 5.44 4.67 -6.85
C ILE A 182 4.13 3.87 -6.77
N GLY A 183 4.22 2.53 -6.72
CA GLY A 183 3.07 1.64 -6.59
C GLY A 183 2.24 1.51 -7.86
N GLN A 184 2.88 1.65 -9.01
CA GLN A 184 2.31 1.40 -10.35
C GLN A 184 3.08 0.27 -11.06
N GLY A 185 2.82 0.10 -12.33
CA GLY A 185 3.34 -1.06 -13.06
C GLY A 185 2.60 -2.35 -12.66
N GLU A 186 3.35 -3.40 -12.39
CA GLU A 186 2.79 -4.73 -12.15
C GLU A 186 2.31 -4.95 -10.70
N ILE A 187 2.54 -4.01 -9.78
CA ILE A 187 2.13 -4.18 -8.38
C ILE A 187 0.61 -4.04 -8.26
N LEU A 188 -0.02 -5.06 -7.69
CA LEU A 188 -1.44 -5.04 -7.35
C LEU A 188 -1.63 -5.39 -5.86
N ALA A 189 -2.42 -4.58 -5.17
CA ALA A 189 -2.76 -4.77 -3.76
C ALA A 189 -4.27 -4.70 -3.54
N THR A 190 -4.77 -5.45 -2.57
CA THR A 190 -6.16 -5.30 -2.13
C THR A 190 -6.31 -4.09 -1.20
N PRO A 191 -7.50 -3.48 -1.11
CA PRO A 191 -7.77 -2.46 -0.10
C PRO A 191 -7.43 -2.91 1.33
N LEU A 192 -7.65 -4.19 1.65
CA LEU A 192 -7.25 -4.76 2.94
C LEU A 192 -5.73 -4.75 3.15
N GLN A 193 -4.93 -5.05 2.13
CA GLN A 193 -3.46 -4.96 2.22
C GLN A 193 -2.99 -3.52 2.42
N ILE A 194 -3.65 -2.54 1.79
CA ILE A 194 -3.36 -1.11 1.99
C ILE A 194 -3.73 -0.69 3.43
N ALA A 195 -4.89 -1.12 3.95
CA ALA A 195 -5.29 -0.88 5.34
C ALA A 195 -4.31 -1.53 6.33
N ASN A 196 -3.84 -2.74 6.03
CA ASN A 196 -2.84 -3.44 6.84
C ASN A 196 -1.49 -2.69 6.87
N LEU A 197 -1.01 -2.17 5.73
CA LEU A 197 0.18 -1.31 5.71
C LEU A 197 -0.04 -0.06 6.58
N CYS A 198 -1.22 0.55 6.49
CA CYS A 198 -1.56 1.70 7.32
C CYS A 198 -1.52 1.36 8.82
N ALA A 199 -2.09 0.22 9.24
CA ALA A 199 -2.05 -0.28 10.61
C ALA A 199 -0.62 -0.61 11.07
N LEU A 200 0.20 -1.21 10.20
CA LEU A 200 1.61 -1.47 10.45
C LEU A 200 2.39 -0.18 10.75
N ILE A 201 2.18 0.87 9.95
CA ILE A 201 2.82 2.19 10.14
C ILE A 201 2.30 2.85 11.43
N ALA A 202 1.01 2.79 11.68
CA ALA A 202 0.39 3.28 12.90
C ALA A 202 1.00 2.65 14.15
N ASN A 203 1.23 1.36 14.14
CA ASN A 203 1.84 0.57 15.22
C ASN A 203 3.37 0.69 15.30
N ARG A 204 4.02 1.43 14.38
CA ARG A 204 5.48 1.60 14.36
C ARG A 204 6.25 0.29 14.23
N GLY A 205 5.80 -0.63 13.37
CA GLY A 205 6.59 -1.80 12.99
C GLY A 205 6.01 -3.16 13.38
N TYR A 206 4.71 -3.25 13.63
CA TYR A 206 4.02 -4.53 13.73
C TYR A 206 2.57 -4.45 13.27
N PHE A 207 2.00 -5.58 12.91
CA PHE A 207 0.58 -5.72 12.64
C PHE A 207 0.05 -7.06 13.16
N TYR A 208 -1.25 -7.16 13.32
CA TYR A 208 -1.95 -8.41 13.56
C TYR A 208 -2.67 -8.83 12.29
N THR A 209 -2.88 -10.13 12.12
CA THR A 209 -3.74 -10.62 11.04
C THR A 209 -5.10 -9.93 11.11
N PRO A 210 -5.55 -9.24 10.05
CA PRO A 210 -6.89 -8.65 10.02
C PRO A 210 -7.97 -9.72 10.23
N HIS A 211 -8.99 -9.42 11.03
CA HIS A 211 -10.04 -10.39 11.38
C HIS A 211 -11.35 -9.71 11.79
N LEU A 212 -12.46 -10.41 11.56
CA LEU A 212 -13.82 -10.01 11.95
C LEU A 212 -14.19 -10.60 13.31
N VAL A 213 -13.79 -11.85 13.56
CA VAL A 213 -14.12 -12.55 14.82
C VAL A 213 -13.20 -12.07 15.92
N LYS A 214 -13.71 -11.25 16.82
CA LYS A 214 -12.97 -10.71 17.96
C LYS A 214 -12.57 -11.81 18.95
N ARG A 215 -13.52 -12.67 19.33
CA ARG A 215 -13.31 -13.80 20.24
C ARG A 215 -14.40 -14.84 20.07
N ILE A 216 -14.14 -16.07 20.46
CA ILE A 216 -15.12 -17.18 20.53
C ILE A 216 -15.36 -17.50 21.99
N GLU A 217 -16.63 -17.62 22.39
CA GLU A 217 -16.99 -17.99 23.76
C GLU A 217 -16.39 -19.36 24.11
N GLY A 218 -15.85 -19.51 25.31
CA GLY A 218 -15.15 -20.71 25.76
C GLY A 218 -13.75 -20.93 25.17
N VAL A 219 -13.37 -20.24 24.10
CA VAL A 219 -12.05 -20.38 23.45
C VAL A 219 -11.19 -19.12 23.57
N GLY A 220 -11.81 -17.94 23.62
CA GLY A 220 -11.12 -16.66 23.67
C GLY A 220 -10.72 -16.14 22.28
N VAL A 221 -9.64 -15.37 22.24
CA VAL A 221 -9.05 -14.85 20.98
C VAL A 221 -8.21 -15.94 20.33
N LEU A 222 -8.46 -16.22 19.07
CA LEU A 222 -7.65 -17.20 18.33
C LEU A 222 -6.18 -16.77 18.27
N LYS A 223 -5.25 -17.66 18.60
CA LYS A 223 -3.79 -17.40 18.63
C LYS A 223 -3.27 -16.69 17.37
N ARG A 224 -3.75 -17.08 16.18
CA ARG A 224 -3.34 -16.47 14.90
C ARG A 224 -3.66 -14.97 14.79
N PHE A 225 -4.70 -14.50 15.51
CA PHE A 225 -5.11 -13.09 15.56
C PHE A 225 -4.47 -12.32 16.72
N ALA A 226 -4.02 -13.01 17.75
CA ALA A 226 -3.29 -12.44 18.89
C ALA A 226 -1.78 -12.34 18.65
N THR A 227 -1.24 -12.99 17.61
CA THR A 227 0.20 -13.02 17.32
C THR A 227 0.61 -11.81 16.51
N LYS A 228 1.53 -11.00 17.05
CA LYS A 228 2.17 -9.90 16.34
C LYS A 228 2.98 -10.42 15.16
N ARG A 229 2.82 -9.80 14.01
CA ARG A 229 3.64 -9.99 12.82
C ARG A 229 4.59 -8.81 12.70
N ILE A 230 5.88 -9.08 12.73
CA ILE A 230 6.93 -8.07 12.70
C ILE A 230 7.59 -8.14 11.31
N PRO A 231 7.56 -7.07 10.51
CA PRO A 231 8.28 -7.02 9.23
C PRO A 231 9.79 -6.87 9.45
N THR A 232 10.52 -6.97 8.36
CA THR A 232 11.99 -6.87 8.33
C THR A 232 12.49 -5.42 8.38
N ILE A 233 11.71 -4.49 8.92
CA ILE A 233 11.99 -3.06 9.03
C ILE A 233 12.16 -2.67 10.49
N ASP A 234 13.29 -2.05 10.81
CA ASP A 234 13.58 -1.54 12.16
C ASP A 234 12.56 -0.45 12.56
N PRO A 235 12.00 -0.50 13.78
CA PRO A 235 11.04 0.49 14.29
C PRO A 235 11.50 1.95 14.20
N LYS A 236 12.79 2.23 14.28
CA LYS A 236 13.34 3.59 14.20
C LYS A 236 13.00 4.32 12.89
N TYR A 237 12.80 3.60 11.78
CA TYR A 237 12.54 4.19 10.47
C TYR A 237 11.11 4.67 10.27
N TYR A 238 10.18 4.28 11.15
CA TYR A 238 8.79 4.71 11.05
C TYR A 238 8.58 6.19 11.40
N THR A 239 9.45 6.79 12.21
CA THR A 239 9.35 8.19 12.65
C THR A 239 9.28 9.15 11.47
N GLU A 240 10.19 9.03 10.50
CA GLU A 240 10.22 9.89 9.31
C GLU A 240 8.99 9.70 8.42
N VAL A 241 8.55 8.45 8.27
CA VAL A 241 7.38 8.12 7.44
C VAL A 241 6.10 8.67 8.06
N VAL A 242 5.93 8.51 9.36
CA VAL A 242 4.77 9.06 10.09
C VAL A 242 4.75 10.58 10.03
N ALA A 243 5.89 11.23 10.22
CA ALA A 243 5.99 12.69 10.12
C ALA A 243 5.63 13.17 8.71
N GLY A 244 6.06 12.46 7.66
CA GLY A 244 5.69 12.76 6.27
C GLY A 244 4.19 12.55 6.01
N MET A 245 3.58 11.50 6.57
CA MET A 245 2.13 11.27 6.48
C MET A 245 1.32 12.31 7.26
N ARG A 246 1.82 12.80 8.41
CA ARG A 246 1.21 13.92 9.14
C ARG A 246 1.32 15.20 8.31
N GLY A 247 2.49 15.49 7.76
CA GLY A 247 2.72 16.64 6.88
C GLY A 247 1.77 16.67 5.68
N ALA A 248 1.47 15.51 5.10
CA ALA A 248 0.53 15.39 3.99
C ALA A 248 -0.89 15.86 4.36
N VAL A 249 -1.31 15.66 5.61
CA VAL A 249 -2.62 16.12 6.12
C VAL A 249 -2.59 17.60 6.52
N ILE A 250 -1.51 18.09 7.12
CA ILE A 250 -1.43 19.49 7.54
C ILE A 250 -1.37 20.45 6.34
N GLY A 251 -0.47 20.19 5.39
CA GLY A 251 -0.19 21.12 4.29
C GLY A 251 0.07 20.47 2.94
N GLY A 252 -0.07 19.14 2.83
CA GLY A 252 0.23 18.38 1.63
C GLY A 252 -1.00 17.89 0.86
N THR A 253 -0.86 16.73 0.24
CA THR A 253 -1.86 16.15 -0.67
C THR A 253 -3.11 15.62 0.03
N CYS A 254 -3.10 15.47 1.35
CA CYS A 254 -4.20 14.93 2.16
C CYS A 254 -4.95 16.01 2.97
N ARG A 255 -4.85 17.30 2.64
CA ARG A 255 -5.44 18.42 3.43
C ARG A 255 -6.92 18.25 3.75
N ARG A 256 -7.69 17.60 2.86
CA ARG A 256 -9.12 17.31 3.10
C ARG A 256 -9.38 16.31 4.21
N ALA A 257 -8.36 15.56 4.65
CA ALA A 257 -8.47 14.63 5.78
C ALA A 257 -8.10 15.28 7.12
N ASN A 258 -7.82 16.59 7.15
CA ASN A 258 -7.56 17.29 8.40
C ASN A 258 -8.84 17.45 9.20
N ILE A 259 -8.83 16.99 10.45
CA ILE A 259 -9.94 17.06 11.41
C ILE A 259 -9.41 17.85 12.60
N GLU A 260 -10.15 18.90 12.99
CA GLU A 260 -9.82 19.71 14.14
C GLU A 260 -9.81 18.84 15.42
N GLY A 261 -8.79 19.02 16.26
CA GLY A 261 -8.61 18.26 17.50
C GLY A 261 -8.11 16.82 17.32
N ILE A 262 -7.93 16.32 16.07
CA ILE A 262 -7.45 14.96 15.80
C ILE A 262 -6.22 14.98 14.90
N GLU A 263 -5.13 14.43 15.38
CA GLU A 263 -3.90 14.29 14.59
C GLU A 263 -4.01 13.12 13.60
N VAL A 264 -4.61 13.39 12.44
CA VAL A 264 -4.67 12.41 11.35
C VAL A 264 -3.34 12.35 10.60
N CYS A 265 -2.86 11.14 10.31
CA CYS A 265 -1.76 10.86 9.41
C CYS A 265 -2.30 10.16 8.17
N GLY A 266 -1.97 10.61 6.96
CA GLY A 266 -2.58 10.04 5.77
C GLY A 266 -1.69 10.09 4.53
N LYS A 267 -2.08 9.31 3.51
CA LYS A 267 -1.47 9.31 2.19
C LYS A 267 -2.54 9.10 1.13
N THR A 268 -2.63 10.03 0.18
CA THR A 268 -3.44 9.86 -1.03
C THR A 268 -2.67 9.04 -2.08
N GLY A 269 -3.41 8.36 -2.92
CA GLY A 269 -2.91 7.69 -4.11
C GLY A 269 -3.79 7.99 -5.30
N THR A 270 -3.17 8.03 -6.48
CA THR A 270 -3.85 7.98 -7.76
C THR A 270 -3.21 6.83 -8.53
N ALA A 271 -4.03 5.91 -8.99
CA ALA A 271 -3.58 4.82 -9.85
C ALA A 271 -4.14 5.05 -11.25
N GLN A 272 -3.25 5.11 -12.23
CA GLN A 272 -3.65 5.25 -13.62
C GLN A 272 -4.44 4.04 -14.06
N ASN A 273 -5.55 4.28 -14.76
CA ASN A 273 -6.40 3.26 -15.34
C ASN A 273 -6.45 3.43 -16.86
N PRO A 274 -5.74 2.60 -17.64
CA PRO A 274 -5.72 2.72 -19.10
C PRO A 274 -7.08 2.45 -19.75
N HIS A 275 -8.04 1.89 -19.00
CA HIS A 275 -9.37 1.52 -19.50
C HIS A 275 -10.50 2.43 -18.99
N GLY A 276 -10.19 3.53 -18.29
CA GLY A 276 -11.21 4.41 -17.74
C GLY A 276 -10.64 5.57 -16.92
N ARG A 277 -11.44 6.08 -15.99
CA ARG A 277 -10.99 7.13 -15.06
C ARG A 277 -9.96 6.57 -14.08
N ASP A 278 -8.97 7.37 -13.74
CA ASP A 278 -7.99 7.03 -12.71
C ASP A 278 -8.67 6.70 -11.38
N HIS A 279 -8.14 5.71 -10.69
CA HIS A 279 -8.60 5.36 -9.35
C HIS A 279 -8.02 6.31 -8.31
N SER A 280 -8.84 6.72 -7.37
CA SER A 280 -8.41 7.49 -6.21
C SER A 280 -8.31 6.58 -5.00
N ALA A 281 -7.18 6.61 -4.33
CA ALA A 281 -6.94 5.85 -3.11
C ALA A 281 -6.56 6.77 -1.95
N PHE A 282 -6.90 6.36 -0.75
CA PHE A 282 -6.48 6.99 0.49
C PHE A 282 -6.22 5.92 1.54
N MET A 283 -5.16 6.12 2.32
CA MET A 283 -4.97 5.43 3.59
C MET A 283 -4.62 6.43 4.68
N GLY A 284 -5.12 6.19 5.88
CA GLY A 284 -4.84 7.05 7.02
C GLY A 284 -5.06 6.36 8.35
N PHE A 285 -4.47 6.92 9.40
CA PHE A 285 -4.69 6.49 10.77
C PHE A 285 -4.77 7.68 11.72
N ALA A 286 -5.41 7.50 12.83
CA ALA A 286 -5.56 8.51 13.87
C ALA A 286 -5.76 7.89 15.27
N PRO A 287 -5.40 8.65 16.33
CA PRO A 287 -4.50 9.80 16.35
C PRO A 287 -3.05 9.41 15.95
N MET A 288 -2.20 10.40 15.65
CA MET A 288 -0.78 10.16 15.34
C MET A 288 -0.08 9.42 16.47
N ASN A 289 -0.32 9.85 17.72
CA ASN A 289 0.16 9.19 18.91
C ASN A 289 -0.95 8.31 19.50
N ASN A 290 -0.59 7.10 19.94
CA ASN A 290 -1.54 6.09 20.43
C ASN A 290 -2.71 5.81 19.46
N PRO A 291 -2.43 5.41 18.22
CA PRO A 291 -3.43 5.28 17.15
C PRO A 291 -4.52 4.27 17.52
N LYS A 292 -5.77 4.64 17.20
CA LYS A 292 -6.96 3.84 17.50
C LYS A 292 -7.55 3.19 16.26
N ILE A 293 -7.44 3.85 15.11
CA ILE A 293 -8.04 3.39 13.85
C ILE A 293 -7.06 3.56 12.69
N ALA A 294 -7.09 2.62 11.77
CA ALA A 294 -6.46 2.70 10.46
C ALA A 294 -7.51 2.40 9.39
N VAL A 295 -7.48 3.14 8.30
CA VAL A 295 -8.48 3.06 7.22
C VAL A 295 -7.78 3.05 5.86
N ALA A 296 -8.36 2.34 4.90
CA ALA A 296 -8.07 2.49 3.48
C ALA A 296 -9.37 2.62 2.69
N VAL A 297 -9.37 3.48 1.69
CA VAL A 297 -10.46 3.69 0.74
C VAL A 297 -9.87 3.65 -0.66
N TYR A 298 -10.58 2.96 -1.57
CA TYR A 298 -10.16 2.82 -2.96
C TYR A 298 -11.34 3.07 -3.90
#